data_ce55b6186554a7d7c9965a579b6e2752
#
_entry.id   ce55b6186554a7d7c9965a579b6e2752
#
_cell.length_a   1.000
_cell.length_b   1.000
_cell.length_c   1.000
_cell.angle_alpha   90.00
_cell.angle_beta   90.00
_cell.angle_gamma   90.00
#
_symmetry.space_group_name_H-M   'P 1'
#
loop_
_entity.id
_entity.type
_entity.pdbx_description
1 polymer ?
#
loop_
_entity_poly.entity_id
_entity_poly.type
_entity_poly.pdbx_seq_one_letter_code
_entity_poly.pdbx_strand_id
1 'polypeptide(L)'
;MPKTAHKVVVIGHRNPDTDSICSAIAYAELKNKTSDLVCEARRAGKMNQETEFVLKKFGVKPPRMCTDVNPKIRDVDYREMPGIPGTTSLRKAWEIMRDKQIDTLPVTSPDNELEGVITVKDIATANMDVFDTGILAKSQTTYRNILETLGGTMVVGREDDVCTTGHIRIGTATPEMLENTVEKGDIVILTNRYESQLCAIEKEASLLIICNGSKVGHTIQRIAEEMGVAIMSAPVDTYAAGKLISQCAPISYYMTRSDIMKFTLVTPVADVTRVMAKVRHRYFPILDEDGKYCGMVSRRNVIALRKRRIILVDHNEATDRKSVV
;
A
#
# COMPACT_ATOMS: atom_id res chain seq x y z
N MET A 1 -7.58 18.21 3.91
CA MET A 1 -6.95 19.43 3.36
C MET A 1 -7.88 20.06 2.32
N PRO A 2 -8.02 21.38 2.22
CA PRO A 2 -8.92 21.99 1.25
C PRO A 2 -8.44 21.61 -0.16
N LYS A 3 -9.39 21.10 -0.99
CA LYS A 3 -9.17 20.82 -2.41
C LYS A 3 -8.52 22.05 -3.04
N THR A 4 -7.31 21.92 -3.53
CA THR A 4 -6.60 22.97 -4.27
C THR A 4 -7.51 23.43 -5.41
N ALA A 5 -8.00 24.66 -5.32
CA ALA A 5 -8.76 25.27 -6.39
C ALA A 5 -7.94 25.14 -7.69
N HIS A 6 -8.51 24.53 -8.73
CA HIS A 6 -7.84 24.33 -10.00
C HIS A 6 -7.43 25.68 -10.58
N LYS A 7 -6.14 26.00 -10.52
CA LYS A 7 -5.61 27.23 -11.08
C LYS A 7 -5.72 27.19 -12.59
N VAL A 8 -6.30 28.22 -13.16
CA VAL A 8 -6.32 28.47 -14.59
C VAL A 8 -5.03 29.16 -14.99
N VAL A 9 -4.28 28.58 -15.92
CA VAL A 9 -3.06 29.19 -16.42
C VAL A 9 -3.40 30.20 -17.50
N VAL A 10 -2.95 31.43 -17.35
CA VAL A 10 -3.06 32.47 -18.37
C VAL A 10 -1.66 32.67 -18.95
N ILE A 11 -1.54 32.49 -20.27
CA ILE A 11 -0.25 32.49 -20.96
C ILE A 11 -0.38 33.16 -22.31
N GLY A 12 0.68 33.84 -22.75
CA GLY A 12 0.79 34.35 -24.12
C GLY A 12 1.55 33.40 -25.04
N HIS A 13 2.03 33.89 -26.16
CA HIS A 13 2.71 33.12 -27.20
C HIS A 13 4.12 32.64 -26.76
N ARG A 14 4.71 31.71 -27.54
CA ARG A 14 5.94 30.97 -27.19
C ARG A 14 7.20 31.86 -27.06
N ASN A 15 7.31 32.91 -27.86
CA ASN A 15 8.40 33.88 -27.79
C ASN A 15 7.85 35.17 -27.17
N PRO A 16 7.65 35.23 -25.85
CA PRO A 16 6.89 36.30 -25.24
C PRO A 16 7.64 37.63 -25.32
N ASP A 17 6.97 38.62 -25.89
CA ASP A 17 7.35 40.02 -25.82
C ASP A 17 6.71 40.71 -24.62
N THR A 18 6.89 42.00 -24.50
CA THR A 18 6.37 42.80 -23.39
C THR A 18 4.83 42.74 -23.33
N ASP A 19 4.18 42.83 -24.49
CA ASP A 19 2.74 42.79 -24.56
C ASP A 19 2.18 41.43 -24.16
N SER A 20 2.71 40.34 -24.67
CA SER A 20 2.34 38.98 -24.32
C SER A 20 2.38 38.71 -22.79
N ILE A 21 3.44 39.17 -22.13
CA ILE A 21 3.63 38.98 -20.69
C ILE A 21 2.70 39.90 -19.88
N CYS A 22 2.63 41.20 -20.26
CA CYS A 22 1.79 42.15 -19.55
C CYS A 22 0.29 41.84 -19.71
N SER A 23 -0.13 41.42 -20.90
CA SER A 23 -1.50 40.98 -21.14
C SER A 23 -1.89 39.76 -20.34
N ALA A 24 -1.01 38.76 -20.23
CA ALA A 24 -1.24 37.58 -19.41
C ALA A 24 -1.40 37.95 -17.92
N ILE A 25 -0.55 38.85 -17.40
CA ILE A 25 -0.62 39.34 -16.02
C ILE A 25 -1.93 40.10 -15.79
N ALA A 26 -2.26 41.08 -16.66
CA ALA A 26 -3.45 41.92 -16.53
C ALA A 26 -4.74 41.09 -16.63
N TYR A 27 -4.79 40.13 -17.54
CA TYR A 27 -5.95 39.26 -17.68
C TYR A 27 -6.13 38.31 -16.51
N ALA A 28 -5.06 37.73 -15.98
CA ALA A 28 -5.12 36.91 -14.79
C ALA A 28 -5.65 37.69 -13.59
N GLU A 29 -5.16 38.90 -13.38
CA GLU A 29 -5.60 39.81 -12.31
C GLU A 29 -7.08 40.23 -12.49
N LEU A 30 -7.50 40.56 -13.71
CA LEU A 30 -8.89 40.88 -14.02
C LEU A 30 -9.81 39.71 -13.69
N LYS A 31 -9.43 38.48 -14.09
CA LYS A 31 -10.27 37.29 -13.82
C LYS A 31 -10.30 36.95 -12.33
N ASN A 32 -9.23 37.11 -11.61
CA ASN A 32 -9.20 36.93 -10.17
C ASN A 32 -10.11 37.92 -9.42
N LYS A 33 -10.33 39.10 -9.99
CA LYS A 33 -11.23 40.12 -9.39
C LYS A 33 -12.69 40.01 -9.84
N THR A 34 -12.96 39.49 -11.04
CA THR A 34 -14.28 39.49 -11.65
C THR A 34 -14.95 38.11 -11.70
N SER A 35 -14.27 37.05 -11.28
CA SER A 35 -14.80 35.67 -11.31
C SER A 35 -14.28 34.84 -10.16
N ASP A 36 -14.92 33.71 -9.90
CA ASP A 36 -14.46 32.71 -8.89
C ASP A 36 -13.29 31.86 -9.36
N LEU A 37 -12.68 32.19 -10.50
CA LEU A 37 -11.53 31.46 -11.04
C LEU A 37 -10.24 31.90 -10.32
N VAL A 38 -9.37 30.96 -9.98
CA VAL A 38 -8.03 31.26 -9.54
C VAL A 38 -7.10 31.23 -10.76
N CYS A 39 -6.77 32.41 -11.30
CA CYS A 39 -5.93 32.55 -12.48
C CYS A 39 -4.50 32.87 -12.09
N GLU A 40 -3.52 32.22 -12.74
CA GLU A 40 -2.10 32.45 -12.56
C GLU A 40 -1.45 32.77 -13.91
N ALA A 41 -0.83 33.95 -14.00
CA ALA A 41 -0.05 34.31 -15.19
C ALA A 41 1.23 33.45 -15.27
N ARG A 42 1.50 32.94 -16.46
CA ARG A 42 2.73 32.20 -16.79
C ARG A 42 3.33 32.75 -18.10
N ARG A 43 4.60 32.49 -18.34
CA ARG A 43 5.27 32.80 -19.60
C ARG A 43 5.74 31.56 -20.32
N ALA A 44 5.64 31.53 -21.64
CA ALA A 44 6.01 30.38 -22.46
C ALA A 44 7.50 30.38 -22.90
N GLY A 45 8.23 31.44 -22.61
CA GLY A 45 9.66 31.57 -23.00
C GLY A 45 10.45 32.53 -22.11
N LYS A 46 11.66 32.84 -22.55
CA LYS A 46 12.53 33.82 -21.87
C LYS A 46 11.98 35.21 -22.08
N MET A 47 12.07 36.05 -21.07
CA MET A 47 11.76 37.49 -21.19
C MET A 47 12.88 38.20 -21.92
N ASN A 48 12.51 39.25 -22.64
CA ASN A 48 13.46 40.20 -23.20
C ASN A 48 13.79 41.32 -22.18
N GLN A 49 14.83 42.12 -22.44
CA GLN A 49 15.28 43.18 -21.55
C GLN A 49 14.22 44.28 -21.37
N GLU A 50 13.46 44.59 -22.41
CA GLU A 50 12.36 45.55 -22.35
C GLU A 50 11.27 45.09 -21.34
N THR A 51 10.85 43.84 -21.39
CA THR A 51 9.90 43.29 -20.46
C THR A 51 10.42 43.32 -19.02
N GLU A 52 11.68 42.97 -18.81
CA GLU A 52 12.29 43.04 -17.48
C GLU A 52 12.34 44.47 -16.95
N PHE A 53 12.67 45.44 -17.80
CA PHE A 53 12.64 46.85 -17.43
C PHE A 53 11.24 47.32 -17.05
N VAL A 54 10.21 46.99 -17.85
CA VAL A 54 8.83 47.36 -17.60
C VAL A 54 8.33 46.79 -16.30
N LEU A 55 8.49 45.46 -16.06
CA LEU A 55 8.05 44.81 -14.84
C LEU A 55 8.77 45.40 -13.60
N LYS A 56 10.06 45.67 -13.69
CA LYS A 56 10.83 46.30 -12.60
C LYS A 56 10.35 47.73 -12.33
N LYS A 57 10.07 48.52 -13.35
CA LYS A 57 9.60 49.89 -13.22
C LYS A 57 8.24 49.96 -12.48
N PHE A 58 7.35 49.00 -12.74
CA PHE A 58 6.03 48.95 -12.11
C PHE A 58 6.00 48.04 -10.88
N GLY A 59 7.10 47.48 -10.39
CA GLY A 59 7.18 46.66 -9.20
C GLY A 59 6.42 45.31 -9.31
N VAL A 60 6.19 44.83 -10.55
CA VAL A 60 5.48 43.60 -10.83
C VAL A 60 6.44 42.40 -10.85
N LYS A 61 6.10 41.34 -10.12
CA LYS A 61 6.91 40.10 -10.13
C LYS A 61 6.80 39.38 -11.48
N PRO A 62 7.93 38.98 -12.09
CA PRO A 62 7.91 38.19 -13.31
C PRO A 62 7.10 36.91 -13.20
N PRO A 63 6.25 36.58 -14.18
CA PRO A 63 5.52 35.32 -14.17
C PRO A 63 6.48 34.15 -14.34
N ARG A 64 6.19 33.03 -13.64
CA ARG A 64 6.98 31.81 -13.72
C ARG A 64 6.91 31.23 -15.14
N MET A 65 8.03 30.64 -15.57
CA MET A 65 8.09 29.94 -16.85
C MET A 65 7.19 28.69 -16.82
N CYS A 66 6.40 28.49 -17.86
CA CYS A 66 5.62 27.28 -18.10
C CYS A 66 6.38 26.41 -19.09
N THR A 67 7.08 25.40 -18.60
CA THR A 67 7.86 24.49 -19.45
C THR A 67 7.04 23.31 -19.95
N ASP A 68 5.94 23.00 -19.27
CA ASP A 68 5.07 21.86 -19.60
C ASP A 68 3.65 22.13 -19.09
N VAL A 69 2.68 21.99 -19.96
CA VAL A 69 1.25 22.13 -19.66
C VAL A 69 0.56 20.80 -19.47
N ASN A 70 1.24 19.68 -19.79
CA ASN A 70 0.67 18.36 -19.65
C ASN A 70 0.46 18.02 -18.17
N PRO A 71 -0.71 17.49 -17.81
CA PRO A 71 -0.98 17.08 -16.46
C PRO A 71 -0.06 15.92 -16.06
N LYS A 72 0.41 15.97 -14.80
CA LYS A 72 1.25 14.95 -14.18
C LYS A 72 0.47 14.24 -13.07
N ILE A 73 0.97 13.13 -12.57
CA ILE A 73 0.33 12.36 -11.49
C ILE A 73 0.05 13.23 -10.26
N ARG A 74 0.92 14.17 -9.91
CA ARG A 74 0.68 15.13 -8.81
C ARG A 74 -0.56 16.02 -8.98
N ASP A 75 -1.08 16.11 -10.20
CA ASP A 75 -2.29 16.87 -10.52
C ASP A 75 -3.57 15.99 -10.49
N VAL A 76 -3.40 14.68 -10.32
CA VAL A 76 -4.47 13.69 -10.22
C VAL A 76 -4.88 13.55 -8.75
N ASP A 77 -6.16 13.42 -8.50
CA ASP A 77 -6.69 13.10 -7.16
C ASP A 77 -6.46 11.59 -6.90
N TYR A 78 -5.23 11.22 -6.55
CA TYR A 78 -4.86 9.85 -6.22
C TYR A 78 -5.18 9.54 -4.75
N ARG A 79 -5.24 8.26 -4.41
CA ARG A 79 -5.55 7.81 -3.05
C ARG A 79 -4.28 7.85 -2.19
N GLU A 80 -4.24 8.79 -1.27
CA GLU A 80 -3.24 8.79 -0.20
C GLU A 80 -3.62 7.69 0.82
N MET A 81 -2.80 6.67 0.93
CA MET A 81 -2.96 5.62 1.93
C MET A 81 -1.58 5.12 2.36
N PRO A 82 -1.39 4.85 3.65
CA PRO A 82 -0.12 4.31 4.11
C PRO A 82 0.11 2.91 3.53
N GLY A 83 1.37 2.58 3.30
CA GLY A 83 1.80 1.21 3.08
C GLY A 83 1.63 0.38 4.34
N ILE A 84 1.62 -0.93 4.19
CA ILE A 84 1.55 -1.86 5.31
C ILE A 84 2.86 -2.65 5.42
N PRO A 85 3.29 -3.00 6.64
CA PRO A 85 4.50 -3.82 6.83
C PRO A 85 4.36 -5.21 6.21
N GLY A 86 5.43 -5.72 5.64
CA GLY A 86 5.47 -7.09 5.10
C GLY A 86 5.22 -8.19 6.13
N THR A 87 5.41 -7.91 7.42
CA THR A 87 5.09 -8.80 8.55
C THR A 87 3.60 -8.96 8.83
N THR A 88 2.74 -8.12 8.26
CA THR A 88 1.27 -8.19 8.42
C THR A 88 0.76 -9.55 7.96
N SER A 89 -0.16 -10.18 8.74
CA SER A 89 -0.75 -11.47 8.35
C SER A 89 -1.68 -11.32 7.13
N LEU A 90 -1.84 -12.40 6.35
CA LEU A 90 -2.81 -12.46 5.25
C LEU A 90 -4.23 -12.12 5.73
N ARG A 91 -4.61 -12.58 6.93
CA ARG A 91 -5.91 -12.27 7.54
C ARG A 91 -6.09 -10.76 7.73
N LYS A 92 -5.12 -10.10 8.33
CA LYS A 92 -5.17 -8.66 8.58
C LYS A 92 -5.17 -7.86 7.28
N ALA A 93 -4.37 -8.26 6.30
CA ALA A 93 -4.36 -7.65 4.98
C ALA A 93 -5.73 -7.75 4.29
N TRP A 94 -6.38 -8.92 4.35
CA TRP A 94 -7.75 -9.11 3.86
C TRP A 94 -8.76 -8.19 4.55
N GLU A 95 -8.71 -8.06 5.86
CA GLU A 95 -9.58 -7.17 6.63
C GLU A 95 -9.42 -5.71 6.19
N ILE A 96 -8.17 -5.25 6.02
CA ILE A 96 -7.89 -3.90 5.51
C ILE A 96 -8.45 -3.70 4.09
N MET A 97 -8.28 -4.70 3.20
CA MET A 97 -8.82 -4.62 1.84
C MET A 97 -10.34 -4.52 1.83
N ARG A 98 -11.00 -5.36 2.63
CA ARG A 98 -12.47 -5.39 2.76
C ARG A 98 -12.99 -4.07 3.31
N ASP A 99 -12.44 -3.58 4.41
CA ASP A 99 -12.94 -2.40 5.11
C ASP A 99 -12.69 -1.11 4.29
N LYS A 100 -11.58 -1.05 3.55
CA LYS A 100 -11.27 0.07 2.65
C LYS A 100 -11.83 -0.10 1.23
N GLN A 101 -12.47 -1.24 0.92
CA GLN A 101 -12.99 -1.57 -0.41
C GLN A 101 -11.94 -1.44 -1.52
N ILE A 102 -10.78 -2.02 -1.30
CA ILE A 102 -9.65 -2.06 -2.25
C ILE A 102 -9.20 -3.51 -2.47
N ASP A 103 -8.64 -3.77 -3.63
CA ASP A 103 -8.17 -5.11 -4.04
C ASP A 103 -6.65 -5.24 -4.09
N THR A 104 -5.94 -4.18 -3.73
CA THR A 104 -4.47 -4.13 -3.76
C THR A 104 -3.95 -3.27 -2.60
N LEU A 105 -2.97 -3.78 -1.86
CA LEU A 105 -2.28 -3.05 -0.81
C LEU A 105 -0.79 -2.90 -1.16
N PRO A 106 -0.22 -1.72 -0.99
CA PRO A 106 1.22 -1.51 -1.06
C PRO A 106 1.89 -2.03 0.21
N VAL A 107 3.01 -2.69 0.05
CA VAL A 107 3.84 -3.16 1.15
C VAL A 107 5.08 -2.29 1.20
N THR A 108 5.37 -1.72 2.37
CA THR A 108 6.49 -0.78 2.54
C THR A 108 7.36 -1.15 3.72
N SER A 109 8.63 -0.77 3.62
CA SER A 109 9.57 -0.78 4.74
C SER A 109 9.20 0.29 5.80
N PRO A 110 9.81 0.26 6.99
CA PRO A 110 9.69 1.34 7.99
C PRO A 110 10.09 2.71 7.45
N ASP A 111 11.02 2.76 6.49
CA ASP A 111 11.49 3.98 5.83
C ASP A 111 10.60 4.40 4.65
N ASN A 112 9.41 3.80 4.54
CA ASN A 112 8.41 4.07 3.51
C ASN A 112 8.89 3.77 2.07
N GLU A 113 9.81 2.81 1.90
CA GLU A 113 10.21 2.30 0.60
C GLU A 113 9.24 1.21 0.13
N LEU A 114 8.86 1.25 -1.14
CA LEU A 114 7.97 0.23 -1.70
C LEU A 114 8.71 -1.10 -1.86
N GLU A 115 8.35 -2.09 -1.05
CA GLU A 115 8.91 -3.44 -1.09
C GLU A 115 8.12 -4.39 -2.00
N GLY A 116 6.80 -4.15 -2.12
CA GLY A 116 5.92 -5.03 -2.86
C GLY A 116 4.49 -4.53 -2.94
N VAL A 117 3.67 -5.33 -3.59
CA VAL A 117 2.22 -5.18 -3.58
C VAL A 117 1.59 -6.54 -3.32
N ILE A 118 0.50 -6.56 -2.53
CA ILE A 118 -0.33 -7.75 -2.35
C ILE A 118 -1.74 -7.49 -2.85
N THR A 119 -2.31 -8.47 -3.53
CA THR A 119 -3.65 -8.38 -4.13
C THR A 119 -4.61 -9.41 -3.53
N VAL A 120 -5.92 -9.20 -3.72
CA VAL A 120 -6.94 -10.19 -3.38
C VAL A 120 -6.67 -11.54 -4.07
N LYS A 121 -6.10 -11.53 -5.29
CA LYS A 121 -5.73 -12.76 -5.98
C LYS A 121 -4.66 -13.55 -5.23
N ASP A 122 -3.65 -12.86 -4.69
CA ASP A 122 -2.57 -13.52 -3.94
C ASP A 122 -3.13 -14.16 -2.66
N ILE A 123 -4.02 -13.44 -1.95
CA ILE A 123 -4.71 -13.98 -0.77
C ILE A 123 -5.59 -15.17 -1.13
N ALA A 124 -6.33 -15.10 -2.24
CA ALA A 124 -7.16 -16.22 -2.69
C ALA A 124 -6.32 -17.44 -3.06
N THR A 125 -5.19 -17.24 -3.74
CA THR A 125 -4.25 -18.32 -4.08
C THR A 125 -3.68 -18.96 -2.81
N ALA A 126 -3.23 -18.17 -1.85
CA ALA A 126 -2.72 -18.66 -0.57
C ALA A 126 -3.77 -19.48 0.20
N ASN A 127 -5.05 -19.07 0.16
CA ASN A 127 -6.14 -19.82 0.81
C ASN A 127 -6.52 -21.12 0.10
N MET A 128 -6.23 -21.25 -1.19
CA MET A 128 -6.50 -22.47 -1.96
C MET A 128 -5.41 -23.51 -1.81
N ASP A 129 -4.23 -23.11 -1.37
CA ASP A 129 -3.07 -24.01 -1.16
C ASP A 129 -3.14 -24.71 0.21
N VAL A 130 -4.23 -25.46 0.42
CA VAL A 130 -4.61 -26.07 1.69
C VAL A 130 -3.65 -27.20 2.11
N PHE A 131 -2.90 -27.76 1.18
CA PHE A 131 -2.04 -28.93 1.45
C PHE A 131 -0.66 -28.57 2.02
N ASP A 132 -0.30 -27.30 2.01
CA ASP A 132 1.00 -26.86 2.58
C ASP A 132 0.92 -26.68 4.08
N THR A 133 0.98 -27.79 4.82
CA THR A 133 1.00 -27.78 6.30
C THR A 133 2.27 -27.13 6.88
N GLY A 134 3.35 -27.00 6.11
CA GLY A 134 4.61 -26.35 6.53
C GLY A 134 4.66 -24.85 6.27
N ILE A 135 3.54 -24.22 5.84
CA ILE A 135 3.52 -22.83 5.41
C ILE A 135 4.00 -21.84 6.48
N LEU A 136 3.71 -22.07 7.77
CA LEU A 136 4.11 -21.17 8.83
C LEU A 136 5.63 -21.13 9.04
N ALA A 137 6.27 -22.29 8.92
CA ALA A 137 7.72 -22.39 8.97
C ALA A 137 8.39 -21.78 7.72
N LYS A 138 7.90 -22.10 6.53
CA LYS A 138 8.40 -21.56 5.26
C LYS A 138 8.32 -20.04 5.17
N SER A 139 7.23 -19.47 5.69
CA SER A 139 6.98 -18.04 5.71
C SER A 139 7.57 -17.31 6.91
N GLN A 140 8.20 -18.05 7.84
CA GLN A 140 8.75 -17.53 9.10
C GLN A 140 7.69 -16.72 9.88
N THR A 141 6.50 -17.30 10.04
CA THR A 141 5.38 -16.67 10.74
C THR A 141 5.71 -16.46 12.21
N THR A 142 5.47 -15.25 12.71
CA THR A 142 5.61 -14.94 14.15
C THR A 142 4.44 -15.49 14.95
N TYR A 143 4.67 -15.83 16.21
CA TYR A 143 3.59 -16.24 17.13
C TYR A 143 2.59 -15.09 17.36
N ARG A 144 3.03 -13.85 17.28
CA ARG A 144 2.16 -12.67 17.29
C ARG A 144 1.11 -12.71 16.19
N ASN A 145 1.48 -13.04 14.95
CA ASN A 145 0.51 -13.18 13.85
C ASN A 145 -0.53 -14.27 14.12
N ILE A 146 -0.11 -15.36 14.76
CA ILE A 146 -1.01 -16.46 15.12
C ILE A 146 -1.97 -15.98 16.22
N LEU A 147 -1.48 -15.34 17.26
CA LEU A 147 -2.29 -14.78 18.34
C LEU A 147 -3.32 -13.78 17.82
N GLU A 148 -2.88 -12.81 17.01
CA GLU A 148 -3.77 -11.80 16.45
C GLU A 148 -4.86 -12.41 15.54
N THR A 149 -4.49 -13.39 14.72
CA THR A 149 -5.43 -14.03 13.78
C THR A 149 -6.45 -14.91 14.48
N LEU A 150 -6.03 -15.65 15.52
CA LEU A 150 -6.91 -16.54 16.28
C LEU A 150 -7.61 -15.85 17.47
N GLY A 151 -7.26 -14.59 17.77
CA GLY A 151 -7.74 -13.86 18.94
C GLY A 151 -7.29 -14.49 20.26
N GLY A 152 -6.09 -15.11 20.25
CA GLY A 152 -5.56 -15.88 21.37
C GLY A 152 -4.70 -15.06 22.33
N THR A 153 -4.20 -15.73 23.36
CA THR A 153 -3.24 -15.20 24.35
C THR A 153 -2.11 -16.18 24.53
N MET A 154 -0.89 -15.65 24.72
CA MET A 154 0.27 -16.48 25.06
C MET A 154 0.17 -16.96 26.51
N VAL A 155 0.43 -18.26 26.73
CA VAL A 155 0.44 -18.89 28.04
C VAL A 155 1.87 -19.23 28.46
N VAL A 156 2.67 -19.79 27.52
CA VAL A 156 4.10 -20.13 27.69
C VAL A 156 4.83 -19.70 26.41
N GLY A 157 5.99 -19.08 26.52
CA GLY A 157 6.81 -18.63 25.39
C GLY A 157 6.67 -17.14 25.11
N ARG A 158 7.14 -16.69 23.96
CA ARG A 158 7.21 -15.28 23.57
C ARG A 158 6.46 -15.03 22.28
N GLU A 159 5.74 -13.93 22.20
CA GLU A 159 4.97 -13.55 20.99
C GLU A 159 5.86 -13.25 19.77
N ASP A 160 7.10 -12.81 20.01
CA ASP A 160 8.05 -12.46 18.96
C ASP A 160 8.81 -13.67 18.40
N ASP A 161 8.62 -14.86 18.99
CA ASP A 161 9.20 -16.09 18.46
C ASP A 161 8.60 -16.42 17.09
N VAL A 162 9.39 -17.13 16.28
CA VAL A 162 9.08 -17.38 14.86
C VAL A 162 8.99 -18.87 14.60
N CYS A 163 8.01 -19.30 13.82
CA CYS A 163 7.93 -20.65 13.30
C CYS A 163 9.08 -20.89 12.32
N THR A 164 10.01 -21.78 12.65
CA THR A 164 11.20 -22.06 11.82
C THR A 164 11.19 -23.44 11.20
N THR A 165 10.47 -24.39 11.82
CA THR A 165 10.38 -25.80 11.41
C THR A 165 9.00 -26.36 11.68
N GLY A 166 8.75 -27.57 11.24
CA GLY A 166 7.55 -28.35 11.54
C GLY A 166 6.34 -28.05 10.66
N HIS A 167 5.33 -28.80 10.91
CA HIS A 167 4.07 -28.81 10.19
C HIS A 167 2.89 -28.51 11.12
N ILE A 168 1.79 -28.04 10.56
CA ILE A 168 0.54 -27.85 11.28
C ILE A 168 -0.13 -29.22 11.43
N ARG A 169 -0.42 -29.61 12.68
CA ARG A 169 -1.13 -30.83 13.03
C ARG A 169 -2.40 -30.51 13.83
N ILE A 170 -3.46 -31.26 13.60
CA ILE A 170 -4.69 -31.18 14.41
C ILE A 170 -4.76 -32.41 15.28
N GLY A 171 -4.61 -32.22 16.59
CA GLY A 171 -4.53 -33.29 17.56
C GLY A 171 -5.91 -33.75 18.06
N THR A 172 -6.76 -34.26 17.16
CA THR A 172 -8.07 -34.85 17.50
C THR A 172 -7.99 -36.36 17.72
N ALA A 173 -6.87 -36.98 17.41
CA ALA A 173 -6.63 -38.40 17.58
C ALA A 173 -6.40 -38.79 19.05
N THR A 174 -6.33 -40.11 19.31
CA THR A 174 -5.91 -40.62 20.62
C THR A 174 -4.44 -40.31 20.90
N PRO A 175 -3.98 -40.26 22.16
CA PRO A 175 -2.58 -40.01 22.48
C PRO A 175 -1.60 -40.94 21.75
N GLU A 176 -1.91 -42.22 21.61
CA GLU A 176 -1.09 -43.21 20.92
C GLU A 176 -0.96 -42.90 19.41
N MET A 177 -2.02 -42.38 18.80
CA MET A 177 -1.95 -41.95 17.39
C MET A 177 -1.19 -40.61 17.24
N LEU A 178 -1.35 -39.69 18.20
CA LEU A 178 -0.60 -38.44 18.23
C LEU A 178 0.91 -38.69 18.33
N GLU A 179 1.31 -39.65 19.17
CA GLU A 179 2.71 -40.05 19.34
C GLU A 179 3.38 -40.48 18.03
N ASN A 180 2.62 -41.07 17.12
CA ASN A 180 3.10 -41.51 15.81
C ASN A 180 3.02 -40.44 14.72
N THR A 181 2.33 -39.30 14.95
CA THR A 181 2.06 -38.31 13.92
C THR A 181 2.70 -36.94 14.20
N VAL A 182 2.96 -36.63 15.47
CA VAL A 182 3.61 -35.39 15.88
C VAL A 182 5.12 -35.56 15.84
N GLU A 183 5.79 -34.62 15.18
CA GLU A 183 7.25 -34.57 15.05
C GLU A 183 7.79 -33.32 15.76
N LYS A 184 9.09 -33.35 16.04
CA LYS A 184 9.80 -32.20 16.63
C LYS A 184 9.61 -30.95 15.78
N GLY A 185 9.24 -29.86 16.45
CA GLY A 185 9.01 -28.57 15.80
C GLY A 185 7.62 -28.37 15.24
N ASP A 186 6.74 -29.36 15.27
CA ASP A 186 5.35 -29.23 14.78
C ASP A 186 4.54 -28.21 15.59
N ILE A 187 3.54 -27.62 14.93
CA ILE A 187 2.54 -26.74 15.54
C ILE A 187 1.26 -27.55 15.70
N VAL A 188 0.86 -27.79 16.95
CA VAL A 188 -0.23 -28.73 17.24
C VAL A 188 -1.45 -28.00 17.76
N ILE A 189 -2.57 -28.10 17.04
CA ILE A 189 -3.87 -27.56 17.43
C ILE A 189 -4.58 -28.61 18.29
N LEU A 190 -4.86 -28.28 19.53
CA LEU A 190 -5.40 -29.20 20.56
C LEU A 190 -6.63 -28.60 21.26
N THR A 191 -7.27 -29.48 22.04
CA THR A 191 -8.27 -29.11 23.06
C THR A 191 -7.63 -29.23 24.45
N ASN A 192 -8.47 -29.28 25.50
CA ASN A 192 -8.02 -29.34 26.89
C ASN A 192 -7.69 -30.77 27.40
N ARG A 193 -7.46 -31.74 26.52
CA ARG A 193 -7.05 -33.09 26.92
C ARG A 193 -5.62 -33.09 27.42
N TYR A 194 -5.41 -33.41 28.69
CA TYR A 194 -4.14 -33.41 29.36
C TYR A 194 -3.12 -34.34 28.67
N GLU A 195 -3.52 -35.58 28.37
CA GLU A 195 -2.66 -36.58 27.74
C GLU A 195 -2.18 -36.17 26.36
N SER A 196 -3.05 -35.53 25.59
CA SER A 196 -2.65 -35.03 24.25
C SER A 196 -1.70 -33.84 24.33
N GLN A 197 -1.88 -32.97 25.33
CA GLN A 197 -0.95 -31.85 25.56
C GLN A 197 0.43 -32.37 25.99
N LEU A 198 0.47 -33.32 26.94
CA LEU A 198 1.69 -33.91 27.40
C LEU A 198 2.45 -34.63 26.28
N CYS A 199 1.73 -35.45 25.49
CA CYS A 199 2.30 -36.15 24.35
C CYS A 199 2.98 -35.18 23.35
N ALA A 200 2.29 -34.08 23.00
CA ALA A 200 2.84 -33.10 22.05
C ALA A 200 4.09 -32.37 22.63
N ILE A 201 4.13 -32.13 23.94
CA ILE A 201 5.30 -31.55 24.60
C ILE A 201 6.49 -32.55 24.60
N GLU A 202 6.23 -33.82 24.94
CA GLU A 202 7.26 -34.88 24.92
C GLU A 202 7.84 -35.15 23.54
N LYS A 203 7.04 -34.89 22.47
CA LYS A 203 7.50 -34.90 21.06
C LYS A 203 8.23 -33.63 20.63
N GLU A 204 8.49 -32.73 21.54
CA GLU A 204 9.19 -31.47 21.28
C GLU A 204 8.51 -30.64 20.18
N ALA A 205 7.16 -30.56 20.18
CA ALA A 205 6.45 -29.62 19.34
C ALA A 205 6.92 -28.18 19.59
N SER A 206 6.93 -27.32 18.59
CA SER A 206 7.33 -25.92 18.77
C SER A 206 6.26 -25.07 19.43
N LEU A 207 4.99 -25.35 19.13
CA LEU A 207 3.85 -24.57 19.60
C LEU A 207 2.60 -25.46 19.77
N LEU A 208 1.95 -25.35 20.93
CA LEU A 208 0.62 -25.86 21.17
C LEU A 208 -0.42 -24.74 21.12
N ILE A 209 -1.47 -24.93 20.34
CA ILE A 209 -2.60 -24.01 20.26
C ILE A 209 -3.80 -24.69 20.95
N ILE A 210 -4.16 -24.22 22.15
CA ILE A 210 -5.25 -24.78 22.95
C ILE A 210 -6.52 -24.03 22.64
N CYS A 211 -7.45 -24.72 21.98
CA CYS A 211 -8.71 -24.15 21.50
C CYS A 211 -9.80 -24.02 22.57
N ASN A 212 -10.93 -23.38 22.19
CA ASN A 212 -12.13 -23.15 23.01
C ASN A 212 -11.89 -22.30 24.28
N GLY A 213 -10.87 -21.46 24.30
CA GLY A 213 -10.52 -20.64 25.47
C GLY A 213 -10.22 -21.47 26.71
N SER A 214 -9.83 -22.73 26.53
CA SER A 214 -9.57 -23.66 27.63
C SER A 214 -8.34 -23.23 28.43
N LYS A 215 -8.45 -23.34 29.77
CA LYS A 215 -7.32 -23.09 30.67
C LYS A 215 -6.31 -24.23 30.57
N VAL A 216 -5.03 -23.88 30.49
CA VAL A 216 -3.92 -24.84 30.55
C VAL A 216 -3.54 -25.06 32.02
N GLY A 217 -3.45 -26.32 32.43
CA GLY A 217 -3.08 -26.67 33.82
C GLY A 217 -1.63 -26.26 34.16
N HIS A 218 -1.38 -25.83 35.38
CA HIS A 218 -0.03 -25.39 35.82
C HIS A 218 1.06 -26.45 35.61
N THR A 219 0.74 -27.73 35.77
CA THR A 219 1.69 -28.83 35.51
C THR A 219 2.14 -28.84 34.05
N ILE A 220 1.18 -28.68 33.11
CA ILE A 220 1.50 -28.62 31.68
C ILE A 220 2.32 -27.38 31.35
N GLN A 221 1.98 -26.21 31.91
CA GLN A 221 2.75 -24.98 31.72
C GLN A 221 4.21 -25.17 32.14
N ARG A 222 4.44 -25.72 33.33
CA ARG A 222 5.81 -25.98 33.85
C ARG A 222 6.58 -26.95 32.96
N ILE A 223 5.99 -28.06 32.56
CA ILE A 223 6.65 -29.03 31.69
C ILE A 223 6.98 -28.41 30.33
N ALA A 224 6.08 -27.61 29.78
CA ALA A 224 6.29 -26.88 28.51
C ALA A 224 7.46 -25.88 28.63
N GLU A 225 7.53 -25.12 29.74
CA GLU A 225 8.66 -24.22 30.03
C GLU A 225 9.99 -24.96 30.10
N GLU A 226 10.03 -26.10 30.84
CA GLU A 226 11.21 -26.93 30.98
C GLU A 226 11.69 -27.55 29.65
N MET A 227 10.72 -27.88 28.75
CA MET A 227 11.02 -28.49 27.45
C MET A 227 11.17 -27.43 26.33
N GLY A 228 10.97 -26.14 26.61
CA GLY A 228 11.05 -25.07 25.62
C GLY A 228 9.92 -25.07 24.59
N VAL A 229 8.76 -25.62 24.95
CA VAL A 229 7.57 -25.68 24.09
C VAL A 229 6.66 -24.50 24.38
N ALA A 230 6.29 -23.73 23.33
CA ALA A 230 5.36 -22.63 23.48
C ALA A 230 3.89 -23.12 23.59
N ILE A 231 3.08 -22.40 24.36
CA ILE A 231 1.65 -22.65 24.47
C ILE A 231 0.88 -21.36 24.32
N MET A 232 -0.14 -21.35 23.47
CA MET A 232 -1.14 -20.30 23.40
C MET A 232 -2.56 -20.85 23.58
N SER A 233 -3.42 -20.04 24.16
CA SER A 233 -4.86 -20.32 24.28
C SER A 233 -5.61 -19.48 23.28
N ALA A 234 -6.48 -20.09 22.48
CA ALA A 234 -7.33 -19.44 21.49
C ALA A 234 -8.82 -19.66 21.79
N PRO A 235 -9.67 -18.63 21.71
CA PRO A 235 -11.10 -18.76 22.01
C PRO A 235 -11.88 -19.54 20.94
N VAL A 236 -11.30 -19.67 19.76
CA VAL A 236 -11.89 -20.38 18.61
C VAL A 236 -11.86 -21.90 18.81
N ASP A 237 -12.75 -22.63 18.16
CA ASP A 237 -12.73 -24.09 18.13
C ASP A 237 -11.64 -24.64 17.18
N THR A 238 -11.39 -25.93 17.19
CA THR A 238 -10.36 -26.58 16.36
C THR A 238 -10.62 -26.46 14.87
N TYR A 239 -11.90 -26.41 14.45
CA TYR A 239 -12.24 -26.21 13.04
C TYR A 239 -11.89 -24.80 12.57
N ALA A 240 -12.29 -23.79 13.34
CA ALA A 240 -11.99 -22.40 13.04
C ALA A 240 -10.47 -22.14 13.09
N ALA A 241 -9.77 -22.69 14.09
CA ALA A 241 -8.31 -22.61 14.18
C ALA A 241 -7.65 -23.23 12.94
N GLY A 242 -8.06 -24.43 12.53
CA GLY A 242 -7.55 -25.10 11.34
C GLY A 242 -7.81 -24.34 10.03
N LYS A 243 -8.93 -23.59 9.95
CA LYS A 243 -9.26 -22.74 8.80
C LYS A 243 -8.47 -21.44 8.77
N LEU A 244 -8.15 -20.88 9.93
CA LEU A 244 -7.49 -19.58 10.04
C LEU A 244 -5.97 -19.68 10.09
N ILE A 245 -5.42 -20.83 10.48
CA ILE A 245 -3.99 -20.95 10.79
C ILE A 245 -3.07 -20.59 9.60
N SER A 246 -3.42 -20.99 8.39
CA SER A 246 -2.64 -20.62 7.19
C SER A 246 -2.70 -19.13 6.86
N GLN A 247 -3.77 -18.44 7.34
CA GLN A 247 -3.93 -16.99 7.14
C GLN A 247 -3.07 -16.16 8.10
N CYS A 248 -2.37 -16.80 9.05
CA CYS A 248 -1.40 -16.16 9.94
C CYS A 248 -0.09 -15.80 9.22
N ALA A 249 0.18 -16.43 8.09
CA ALA A 249 1.40 -16.20 7.31
C ALA A 249 1.55 -14.72 6.91
N PRO A 250 2.77 -14.15 6.99
CA PRO A 250 3.01 -12.76 6.62
C PRO A 250 2.86 -12.54 5.12
N ILE A 251 2.33 -11.37 4.74
CA ILE A 251 2.12 -11.02 3.33
C ILE A 251 3.43 -10.93 2.54
N SER A 252 4.55 -10.69 3.20
CA SER A 252 5.87 -10.67 2.56
C SER A 252 6.22 -11.97 1.83
N TYR A 253 5.63 -13.09 2.24
CA TYR A 253 5.84 -14.38 1.57
C TYR A 253 5.10 -14.48 0.22
N TYR A 254 3.94 -13.82 0.09
CA TYR A 254 3.05 -13.92 -1.07
C TYR A 254 3.05 -12.70 -1.98
N MET A 255 3.57 -11.55 -1.50
CA MET A 255 3.52 -10.31 -2.25
C MET A 255 4.35 -10.38 -3.54
N THR A 256 3.92 -9.68 -4.56
CA THR A 256 4.71 -9.44 -5.77
C THR A 256 5.79 -8.41 -5.47
N ARG A 257 7.07 -8.77 -5.70
CA ARG A 257 8.25 -7.92 -5.46
C ARG A 257 8.88 -7.40 -6.75
N SER A 258 8.86 -8.20 -7.81
CA SER A 258 9.44 -7.87 -9.12
C SER A 258 8.39 -7.30 -10.07
N ASP A 259 8.85 -6.53 -11.05
CA ASP A 259 8.02 -6.00 -12.14
C ASP A 259 6.79 -5.19 -11.70
N ILE A 260 6.89 -4.55 -10.52
CA ILE A 260 5.83 -3.69 -10.03
C ILE A 260 5.76 -2.45 -10.91
N MET A 261 4.65 -2.31 -11.65
CA MET A 261 4.38 -1.08 -12.38
C MET A 261 4.05 0.04 -11.40
N LYS A 262 4.93 1.04 -11.33
CA LYS A 262 4.85 2.19 -10.44
C LYS A 262 5.09 3.47 -11.23
N PHE A 263 4.57 4.57 -10.73
CA PHE A 263 4.74 5.89 -11.35
C PHE A 263 5.33 6.87 -10.33
N THR A 264 5.85 7.98 -10.83
CA THR A 264 6.30 9.08 -9.96
C THR A 264 5.32 10.24 -10.06
N LEU A 265 5.35 11.14 -9.08
CA LEU A 265 4.53 12.36 -9.07
C LEU A 265 4.71 13.23 -10.32
N VAL A 266 5.88 13.14 -10.98
CA VAL A 266 6.21 13.91 -12.20
C VAL A 266 5.87 13.16 -13.49
N THR A 267 5.42 11.91 -13.44
CA THR A 267 5.06 11.13 -14.64
C THR A 267 3.88 11.78 -15.36
N PRO A 268 3.97 12.03 -16.69
CA PRO A 268 2.87 12.56 -17.48
C PRO A 268 1.66 11.63 -17.48
N VAL A 269 0.46 12.18 -17.31
CA VAL A 269 -0.80 11.40 -17.28
C VAL A 269 -1.02 10.64 -18.59
N ALA A 270 -0.59 11.17 -19.72
CA ALA A 270 -0.66 10.50 -21.02
C ALA A 270 0.12 9.17 -21.05
N ASP A 271 1.31 9.14 -20.43
CA ASP A 271 2.13 7.93 -20.34
C ASP A 271 1.50 6.91 -19.39
N VAL A 272 1.02 7.38 -18.25
CA VAL A 272 0.26 6.55 -17.30
C VAL A 272 -0.95 5.90 -17.97
N THR A 273 -1.73 6.68 -18.74
CA THR A 273 -2.90 6.17 -19.48
C THR A 273 -2.50 5.11 -20.49
N ARG A 274 -1.37 5.31 -21.21
CA ARG A 274 -0.86 4.35 -22.18
C ARG A 274 -0.45 3.04 -21.53
N VAL A 275 0.20 3.09 -20.38
CA VAL A 275 0.57 1.90 -19.60
C VAL A 275 -0.69 1.20 -19.07
N MET A 276 -1.60 1.96 -18.44
CA MET A 276 -2.84 1.41 -17.91
C MET A 276 -3.71 0.74 -18.97
N ALA A 277 -3.68 1.18 -20.22
CA ALA A 277 -4.41 0.55 -21.33
C ALA A 277 -3.89 -0.86 -21.66
N LYS A 278 -2.61 -1.15 -21.40
CA LYS A 278 -1.96 -2.42 -21.76
C LYS A 278 -2.03 -3.48 -20.66
N VAL A 279 -2.27 -3.10 -19.41
CA VAL A 279 -2.23 -4.00 -18.26
C VAL A 279 -3.58 -4.11 -17.58
N ARG A 280 -3.81 -5.22 -16.85
CA ARG A 280 -5.09 -5.47 -16.15
C ARG A 280 -5.12 -5.00 -14.70
N HIS A 281 -4.01 -4.45 -14.19
CA HIS A 281 -3.96 -3.94 -12.82
C HIS A 281 -4.93 -2.76 -12.61
N ARG A 282 -5.57 -2.69 -11.45
CA ARG A 282 -6.50 -1.62 -11.09
C ARG A 282 -5.82 -0.44 -10.41
N TYR A 283 -4.81 -0.72 -9.59
CA TYR A 283 -4.09 0.24 -8.76
C TYR A 283 -2.59 0.17 -9.04
N PHE A 284 -1.94 1.32 -9.00
CA PHE A 284 -0.51 1.46 -9.25
C PHE A 284 0.11 2.33 -8.16
N PRO A 285 1.19 1.88 -7.53
CA PRO A 285 1.94 2.69 -6.56
C PRO A 285 2.50 3.96 -7.18
N ILE A 286 2.48 5.02 -6.39
CA ILE A 286 3.10 6.31 -6.72
C ILE A 286 4.27 6.52 -5.77
N LEU A 287 5.40 6.95 -6.33
CA LEU A 287 6.58 7.35 -5.60
C LEU A 287 6.79 8.86 -5.73
N ASP A 288 7.38 9.47 -4.71
CA ASP A 288 7.85 10.85 -4.75
C ASP A 288 9.20 10.99 -5.50
N GLU A 289 9.80 12.16 -5.42
CA GLU A 289 11.08 12.47 -6.08
C GLU A 289 12.27 11.74 -5.42
N ASP A 290 12.12 11.38 -4.13
CA ASP A 290 13.11 10.64 -3.35
C ASP A 290 12.94 9.11 -3.46
N GLY A 291 11.97 8.65 -4.26
CA GLY A 291 11.66 7.23 -4.44
C GLY A 291 10.83 6.62 -3.31
N LYS A 292 10.31 7.42 -2.38
CA LYS A 292 9.45 6.95 -1.29
C LYS A 292 8.01 6.81 -1.77
N TYR A 293 7.32 5.84 -1.20
CA TYR A 293 5.91 5.60 -1.51
C TYR A 293 5.03 6.74 -0.99
N CYS A 294 4.11 7.25 -1.81
CA CYS A 294 3.20 8.33 -1.44
C CYS A 294 1.72 8.06 -1.69
N GLY A 295 1.37 7.00 -2.38
CA GLY A 295 -0.04 6.66 -2.60
C GLY A 295 -0.29 5.72 -3.77
N MET A 296 -1.56 5.54 -4.11
CA MET A 296 -2.03 4.65 -5.17
C MET A 296 -2.88 5.41 -6.18
N VAL A 297 -2.62 5.23 -7.46
CA VAL A 297 -3.45 5.76 -8.55
C VAL A 297 -4.20 4.63 -9.25
N SER A 298 -5.45 4.88 -9.60
CA SER A 298 -6.29 3.98 -10.39
C SER A 298 -6.69 4.61 -11.72
N ARG A 299 -7.19 3.79 -12.66
CA ARG A 299 -7.76 4.29 -13.91
C ARG A 299 -8.87 5.32 -13.67
N ARG A 300 -9.70 5.12 -12.63
CA ARG A 300 -10.77 6.05 -12.28
C ARG A 300 -10.23 7.43 -11.93
N ASN A 301 -9.13 7.49 -11.17
CA ASN A 301 -8.50 8.75 -10.81
C ASN A 301 -8.00 9.50 -12.05
N VAL A 302 -7.37 8.78 -12.99
CA VAL A 302 -6.84 9.35 -14.23
C VAL A 302 -7.96 9.83 -15.15
N ILE A 303 -9.04 9.04 -15.29
CA ILE A 303 -10.22 9.43 -16.12
C ILE A 303 -10.96 10.63 -15.51
N ALA A 304 -11.03 10.69 -14.16
CA ALA A 304 -11.67 11.78 -13.45
C ALA A 304 -10.86 13.09 -13.46
N LEU A 305 -9.63 13.07 -13.95
CA LEU A 305 -8.78 14.25 -14.03
C LEU A 305 -9.45 15.32 -14.89
N ARG A 306 -9.73 16.45 -14.28
CA ARG A 306 -10.16 17.64 -15.02
C ARG A 306 -8.94 18.24 -15.71
N LYS A 307 -8.99 18.34 -17.03
CA LYS A 307 -7.94 19.01 -17.81
C LYS A 307 -7.71 20.41 -17.24
N ARG A 308 -6.45 20.82 -17.10
CA ARG A 308 -6.12 22.20 -16.76
C ARG A 308 -6.74 23.12 -17.79
N ARG A 309 -7.39 24.19 -17.34
CA ARG A 309 -7.86 25.25 -18.24
C ARG A 309 -6.66 26.17 -18.50
N ILE A 310 -6.37 26.35 -19.77
CA ILE A 310 -5.36 27.28 -20.23
C ILE A 310 -6.10 28.36 -21.00
N ILE A 311 -5.85 29.60 -20.63
CA ILE A 311 -6.34 30.76 -21.37
C ILE A 311 -5.12 31.31 -22.10
N LEU A 312 -5.16 31.25 -23.41
CA LEU A 312 -4.18 31.90 -24.27
C LEU A 312 -4.64 33.33 -24.51
N VAL A 313 -3.81 34.29 -24.15
CA VAL A 313 -4.01 35.71 -24.43
C VAL A 313 -3.04 36.08 -25.52
N ASP A 314 -3.53 36.28 -26.72
CA ASP A 314 -2.75 36.66 -27.87
C ASP A 314 -3.50 37.75 -28.62
N HIS A 315 -2.82 38.79 -29.02
CA HIS A 315 -3.35 39.88 -29.81
C HIS A 315 -3.10 39.68 -31.29
N ASN A 316 -2.34 38.63 -31.63
CA ASN A 316 -1.88 38.51 -32.98
C ASN A 316 -2.80 37.67 -33.85
N GLU A 317 -2.98 38.22 -34.90
CA GLU A 317 -3.63 37.88 -36.13
C GLU A 317 -3.47 36.41 -36.52
N ALA A 318 -4.43 35.95 -37.27
CA ALA A 318 -4.69 34.57 -37.68
C ALA A 318 -3.56 33.87 -38.45
N THR A 319 -2.37 34.48 -38.59
CA THR A 319 -1.27 33.95 -39.39
C THR A 319 -0.38 32.93 -38.70
N ASP A 320 -0.41 32.81 -37.39
CA ASP A 320 0.50 31.88 -36.69
C ASP A 320 -0.19 30.88 -35.71
N ARG A 321 -1.29 30.29 -36.17
CA ARG A 321 -2.00 29.24 -35.42
C ARG A 321 -1.14 27.97 -35.17
N LYS A 322 0.04 27.82 -35.79
CA LYS A 322 0.92 26.65 -35.69
C LYS A 322 1.96 26.77 -34.58
N SER A 323 2.18 27.94 -34.00
CA SER A 323 3.20 28.18 -32.95
C SER A 323 2.67 28.13 -31.52
N VAL A 324 1.40 27.76 -31.32
CA VAL A 324 0.67 27.86 -30.05
C VAL A 324 0.44 26.50 -29.40
N VAL A 325 1.29 25.53 -29.57
CA VAL A 325 1.22 24.26 -28.77
C VAL A 325 2.61 23.92 -28.24
#